data_da479ae4169835a62310ce6e493e89aa
#
_entry.id   da479ae4169835a62310ce6e493e89aa
#
_cell.length_a   1.000
_cell.length_b   1.000
_cell.length_c   1.000
_cell.angle_alpha   90.00
_cell.angle_beta   90.00
_cell.angle_gamma   90.00
#
_symmetry.space_group_name_H-M   'P 1'
#
loop_
_entity.id
_entity.type
_entity.pdbx_description
1 polymer ?
#
loop_
_entity_poly.entity_id
_entity_poly.type
_entity_poly.pdbx_seq_one_letter_code
_entity_poly.pdbx_strand_id
1 'polypeptide(L)'
;PRNKILATSLLIEAFLYEEQTRRGVSLAHFDEFGDVADHCTVCHKCVNPCPVDIDFGNVSMAMRNLLRTEGKKKFNPGTAASMLFLNATDPATIKLVRTVMIGWGYKAQRFAHGWAKRLGLLQRQTKQPPSTLGRAPIKAQVIHFLNKPMPKSVPRRTARALLDIEDKTVVPVIRNPAKTNEDSDAVFYFPGCGSERLFSQVGL
;
A
#
# COMPACT_ATOMS: atom_id res chain seq x y z
N PRO A 1 -13.86 -6.28 -9.28
CA PRO A 1 -13.03 -6.40 -10.49
C PRO A 1 -13.81 -6.15 -11.77
N ARG A 2 -14.93 -6.88 -12.02
CA ARG A 2 -15.73 -6.80 -13.26
C ARG A 2 -16.02 -5.36 -13.71
N ASN A 3 -16.60 -4.53 -12.85
CA ASN A 3 -16.96 -3.15 -13.20
C ASN A 3 -15.73 -2.28 -13.50
N LYS A 4 -14.58 -2.57 -12.87
CA LYS A 4 -13.33 -1.87 -13.12
C LYS A 4 -12.74 -2.24 -14.48
N ILE A 5 -12.81 -3.52 -14.86
CA ILE A 5 -12.40 -3.99 -16.19
C ILE A 5 -13.28 -3.35 -17.26
N LEU A 6 -14.60 -3.38 -17.06
CA LEU A 6 -15.54 -2.75 -17.98
C LEU A 6 -15.28 -1.25 -18.13
N ALA A 7 -15.06 -0.53 -17.03
CA ALA A 7 -14.73 0.90 -17.08
C ALA A 7 -13.42 1.17 -17.84
N THR A 8 -12.40 0.33 -17.66
CA THR A 8 -11.13 0.44 -18.38
C THR A 8 -11.32 0.16 -19.89
N SER A 9 -12.09 -0.87 -20.25
CA SER A 9 -12.40 -1.19 -21.65
C SER A 9 -13.15 -0.04 -22.34
N LEU A 10 -14.18 0.48 -21.70
CA LEU A 10 -14.96 1.61 -22.24
C LEU A 10 -14.11 2.88 -22.40
N LEU A 11 -13.15 3.11 -21.49
CA LEU A 11 -12.22 4.23 -21.61
C LEU A 11 -11.32 4.07 -22.84
N ILE A 12 -10.75 2.87 -23.04
CA ILE A 12 -9.90 2.58 -24.19
C ILE A 12 -10.69 2.71 -25.49
N GLU A 13 -11.89 2.15 -25.54
CA GLU A 13 -12.77 2.28 -26.71
C GLU A 13 -13.11 3.74 -27.01
N ALA A 14 -13.47 4.53 -26.00
CA ALA A 14 -13.77 5.94 -26.16
C ALA A 14 -12.55 6.76 -26.64
N PHE A 15 -11.34 6.40 -26.18
CA PHE A 15 -10.10 7.01 -26.65
C PHE A 15 -9.81 6.66 -28.11
N LEU A 16 -9.91 5.40 -28.48
CA LEU A 16 -9.70 4.94 -29.86
C LEU A 16 -10.75 5.57 -30.81
N TYR A 17 -11.97 5.76 -30.33
CA TYR A 17 -13.01 6.43 -31.09
C TYR A 17 -12.71 7.93 -31.30
N GLU A 18 -12.14 8.60 -30.30
CA GLU A 18 -11.68 10.01 -30.41
C GLU A 18 -10.57 10.17 -31.43
N GLU A 19 -9.56 9.29 -31.43
CA GLU A 19 -8.49 9.28 -32.42
C GLU A 19 -8.99 9.13 -33.87
N GLN A 20 -10.09 8.38 -34.06
CA GLN A 20 -10.70 8.19 -35.37
C GLN A 20 -11.66 9.31 -35.78
N THR A 21 -12.42 9.85 -34.85
CA THR A 21 -13.59 10.72 -35.17
C THR A 21 -13.54 12.08 -34.47
N ARG A 22 -12.58 12.32 -33.57
CA ARG A 22 -12.47 13.50 -32.70
C ARG A 22 -13.70 13.73 -31.81
N ARG A 23 -14.44 12.68 -31.46
CA ARG A 23 -15.67 12.75 -30.66
C ARG A 23 -15.63 11.96 -29.34
N GLY A 24 -14.53 11.29 -29.03
CA GLY A 24 -14.41 10.45 -27.85
C GLY A 24 -13.79 11.17 -26.65
N VAL A 25 -13.05 10.41 -25.86
CA VAL A 25 -12.38 10.89 -24.65
C VAL A 25 -10.90 11.07 -24.93
N SER A 26 -10.41 12.30 -24.79
CA SER A 26 -9.00 12.59 -24.99
C SER A 26 -8.13 12.04 -23.85
N LEU A 27 -6.83 11.88 -24.12
CA LEU A 27 -5.84 11.45 -23.14
C LEU A 27 -5.81 12.36 -21.88
N ALA A 28 -6.33 13.59 -21.98
CA ALA A 28 -6.43 14.52 -20.87
C ALA A 28 -7.29 14.00 -19.71
N HIS A 29 -8.30 13.16 -20.00
CA HIS A 29 -9.20 12.60 -19.00
C HIS A 29 -8.71 11.29 -18.35
N PHE A 30 -7.59 10.76 -18.80
CA PHE A 30 -7.05 9.50 -18.25
C PHE A 30 -6.61 9.61 -16.78
N ASP A 31 -6.34 10.80 -16.27
CA ASP A 31 -5.98 11.00 -14.86
C ASP A 31 -7.15 10.69 -13.90
N GLU A 32 -8.39 10.78 -14.35
CA GLU A 32 -9.59 10.43 -13.59
C GLU A 32 -9.65 8.92 -13.30
N PHE A 33 -9.05 8.09 -14.17
CA PHE A 33 -8.98 6.64 -14.00
C PHE A 33 -7.83 6.16 -13.11
N GLY A 34 -6.96 7.06 -12.66
CA GLY A 34 -5.90 6.73 -11.70
C GLY A 34 -6.43 6.06 -10.44
N ASP A 35 -7.60 6.49 -9.98
CA ASP A 35 -8.28 5.91 -8.82
C ASP A 35 -8.71 4.44 -9.04
N VAL A 36 -9.19 4.11 -10.23
CA VAL A 36 -9.57 2.73 -10.59
C VAL A 36 -8.39 1.77 -10.52
N ALA A 37 -7.24 2.20 -11.03
CA ALA A 37 -6.01 1.42 -11.01
C ALA A 37 -5.40 1.34 -9.59
N ASP A 38 -5.39 2.45 -8.85
CA ASP A 38 -4.72 2.54 -7.55
C ASP A 38 -5.41 1.72 -6.44
N HIS A 39 -6.70 1.43 -6.56
CA HIS A 39 -7.41 0.57 -5.61
C HIS A 39 -7.18 -0.94 -5.80
N CYS A 40 -6.40 -1.33 -6.79
CA CYS A 40 -6.02 -2.73 -6.98
C CYS A 40 -4.72 -3.04 -6.22
N THR A 41 -4.75 -4.07 -5.37
CA THR A 41 -3.57 -4.55 -4.63
C THR A 41 -2.72 -5.54 -5.41
N VAL A 42 -3.07 -5.83 -6.66
CA VAL A 42 -2.36 -6.79 -7.54
C VAL A 42 -2.23 -8.18 -6.88
N CYS A 43 -3.25 -8.61 -6.18
CA CYS A 43 -3.27 -9.91 -5.51
C CYS A 43 -3.64 -11.08 -6.42
N HIS A 44 -4.01 -10.81 -7.68
CA HIS A 44 -4.37 -11.79 -8.73
C HIS A 44 -5.55 -12.73 -8.41
N LYS A 45 -6.21 -12.58 -7.26
CA LYS A 45 -7.35 -13.42 -6.86
C LYS A 45 -8.60 -13.29 -7.76
N CYS A 46 -8.63 -12.28 -8.63
CA CYS A 46 -9.72 -12.10 -9.58
C CYS A 46 -9.65 -13.04 -10.80
N VAL A 47 -8.52 -13.67 -11.06
CA VAL A 47 -8.33 -14.62 -12.17
C VAL A 47 -9.16 -15.87 -11.95
N ASN A 48 -9.03 -16.51 -10.80
CA ASN A 48 -9.68 -17.81 -10.52
C ASN A 48 -11.20 -17.82 -10.74
N PRO A 49 -11.99 -16.80 -10.32
CA PRO A 49 -13.43 -16.77 -10.57
C PRO A 49 -13.81 -16.22 -11.95
N CYS A 50 -12.84 -15.82 -12.78
CA CYS A 50 -13.10 -15.27 -14.10
C CYS A 50 -13.20 -16.38 -15.16
N PRO A 51 -14.33 -16.53 -15.85
CA PRO A 51 -14.51 -17.59 -16.84
C PRO A 51 -13.66 -17.39 -18.12
N VAL A 52 -13.02 -16.22 -18.26
CA VAL A 52 -12.19 -15.84 -19.41
C VAL A 52 -10.76 -15.44 -18.96
N ASP A 53 -10.37 -15.85 -17.78
CA ASP A 53 -9.03 -15.68 -17.20
C ASP A 53 -8.48 -14.23 -17.24
N ILE A 54 -9.36 -13.24 -17.15
CA ILE A 54 -8.91 -11.84 -17.12
C ILE A 54 -8.34 -11.49 -15.74
N ASP A 55 -7.05 -11.18 -15.73
CA ASP A 55 -6.35 -10.69 -14.55
C ASP A 55 -6.42 -9.15 -14.46
N PHE A 56 -7.28 -8.66 -13.58
CA PHE A 56 -7.36 -7.22 -13.32
C PHE A 56 -6.07 -6.67 -12.66
N GLY A 57 -5.26 -7.49 -12.02
CA GLY A 57 -3.95 -7.09 -11.51
C GLY A 57 -3.04 -6.59 -12.62
N ASN A 58 -2.93 -7.35 -13.71
CA ASN A 58 -2.15 -6.99 -14.88
C ASN A 58 -2.70 -5.73 -15.58
N VAL A 59 -4.03 -5.64 -15.74
CA VAL A 59 -4.69 -4.45 -16.30
C VAL A 59 -4.38 -3.20 -15.44
N SER A 60 -4.43 -3.31 -14.12
CA SER A 60 -4.11 -2.21 -13.21
C SER A 60 -2.65 -1.79 -13.30
N MET A 61 -1.72 -2.73 -13.44
CA MET A 61 -0.30 -2.43 -13.61
C MET A 61 -0.03 -1.72 -14.94
N ALA A 62 -0.63 -2.20 -16.03
CA ALA A 62 -0.53 -1.56 -17.34
C ALA A 62 -1.07 -0.13 -17.31
N MET A 63 -2.26 0.08 -16.70
CA MET A 63 -2.86 1.41 -16.55
C MET A 63 -1.97 2.34 -15.71
N ARG A 64 -1.41 1.88 -14.58
CA ARG A 64 -0.47 2.67 -13.77
C ARG A 64 0.77 3.08 -14.54
N ASN A 65 1.30 2.18 -15.36
CA ASN A 65 2.46 2.47 -16.18
C ASN A 65 2.12 3.49 -17.26
N LEU A 66 1.01 3.33 -17.96
CA LEU A 66 0.52 4.30 -18.95
C LEU A 66 0.38 5.70 -18.33
N LEU A 67 -0.33 5.82 -17.19
CA LEU A 67 -0.52 7.09 -16.51
C LEU A 67 0.80 7.76 -16.06
N ARG A 68 1.83 6.96 -15.75
CA ARG A 68 3.16 7.49 -15.44
C ARG A 68 3.89 7.97 -16.68
N THR A 69 3.87 7.18 -17.75
CA THR A 69 4.51 7.53 -19.02
C THR A 69 3.93 8.81 -19.59
N GLU A 70 2.62 8.96 -19.54
CA GLU A 70 1.90 10.15 -20.02
C GLU A 70 1.93 11.33 -19.03
N GLY A 71 2.66 11.23 -17.91
CA GLY A 71 2.77 12.30 -16.92
C GLY A 71 1.47 12.66 -16.21
N LYS A 72 0.42 11.81 -16.33
CA LYS A 72 -0.90 12.06 -15.73
C LYS A 72 -0.94 11.74 -14.24
N LYS A 73 0.04 11.00 -13.73
CA LYS A 73 0.11 10.66 -12.31
C LYS A 73 0.74 11.78 -11.49
N LYS A 74 -0.05 12.44 -10.66
CA LYS A 74 0.42 13.54 -9.80
C LYS A 74 1.34 13.02 -8.70
N PHE A 75 2.40 13.78 -8.40
CA PHE A 75 3.30 13.49 -7.29
C PHE A 75 2.55 13.48 -5.95
N ASN A 76 2.76 12.44 -5.16
CA ASN A 76 2.22 12.32 -3.81
C ASN A 76 3.38 12.14 -2.83
N PRO A 77 3.64 13.12 -1.95
CA PRO A 77 4.75 13.04 -1.00
C PRO A 77 4.62 11.88 0.00
N GLY A 78 3.39 11.50 0.35
CA GLY A 78 3.15 10.34 1.22
C GLY A 78 3.55 9.02 0.54
N THR A 79 3.26 8.88 -0.75
CA THR A 79 3.69 7.71 -1.54
C THR A 79 5.22 7.69 -1.66
N ALA A 80 5.85 8.84 -1.92
CA ALA A 80 7.31 8.92 -2.02
C ALA A 80 8.00 8.55 -0.70
N ALA A 81 7.50 9.04 0.44
CA ALA A 81 8.01 8.67 1.76
C ALA A 81 7.81 7.17 2.08
N SER A 82 6.66 6.61 1.71
CA SER A 82 6.39 5.17 1.88
C SER A 82 7.32 4.33 1.03
N MET A 83 7.57 4.73 -0.22
CA MET A 83 8.50 4.03 -1.11
C MET A 83 9.94 4.12 -0.63
N LEU A 84 10.36 5.27 -0.09
CA LEU A 84 11.67 5.41 0.56
C LEU A 84 11.84 4.41 1.70
N PHE A 85 10.83 4.29 2.56
CA PHE A 85 10.84 3.33 3.67
C PHE A 85 10.86 1.88 3.18
N LEU A 86 10.09 1.54 2.15
CA LEU A 86 10.02 0.19 1.61
C LEU A 86 11.28 -0.21 0.85
N ASN A 87 11.92 0.74 0.16
CA ASN A 87 13.14 0.50 -0.60
C ASN A 87 14.41 0.53 0.25
N ALA A 88 14.34 1.01 1.50
CA ALA A 88 15.48 0.99 2.39
C ALA A 88 15.91 -0.46 2.69
N THR A 89 17.14 -0.81 2.38
CA THR A 89 17.74 -2.13 2.64
C THR A 89 18.71 -2.12 3.80
N ASP A 90 19.27 -0.96 4.10
CA ASP A 90 20.23 -0.78 5.16
C ASP A 90 19.58 -0.78 6.55
N PRO A 91 20.04 -1.62 7.51
CA PRO A 91 19.47 -1.71 8.86
C PRO A 91 19.46 -0.37 9.62
N ALA A 92 20.50 0.44 9.49
CA ALA A 92 20.59 1.72 10.17
C ALA A 92 19.54 2.71 9.63
N THR A 93 19.39 2.76 8.31
CA THR A 93 18.36 3.59 7.63
C THR A 93 16.95 3.14 8.03
N ILE A 94 16.69 1.83 8.05
CA ILE A 94 15.39 1.29 8.48
C ILE A 94 15.10 1.68 9.93
N LYS A 95 16.07 1.55 10.83
CA LYS A 95 15.95 1.93 12.24
C LYS A 95 15.66 3.42 12.40
N LEU A 96 16.36 4.28 11.66
CA LEU A 96 16.16 5.74 11.69
C LEU A 96 14.77 6.11 11.20
N VAL A 97 14.40 5.69 9.99
CA VAL A 97 13.11 6.01 9.38
C VAL A 97 11.96 5.47 10.24
N ARG A 98 12.10 4.26 10.77
CA ARG A 98 11.12 3.68 11.69
C ARG A 98 10.97 4.50 12.96
N THR A 99 12.05 4.96 13.57
CA THR A 99 12.04 5.78 14.79
C THR A 99 11.34 7.11 14.54
N VAL A 100 11.66 7.77 13.44
CA VAL A 100 11.10 9.09 13.10
C VAL A 100 9.64 8.95 12.65
N MET A 101 9.36 8.16 11.60
CA MET A 101 8.02 8.13 11.01
C MET A 101 7.02 7.41 11.91
N ILE A 102 7.40 6.30 12.52
CA ILE A 102 6.48 5.48 13.31
C ILE A 102 6.54 5.88 14.78
N GLY A 103 7.73 5.93 15.36
CA GLY A 103 7.89 6.28 16.78
C GLY A 103 7.37 7.68 17.09
N TRP A 104 7.88 8.67 16.43
CA TRP A 104 7.49 10.08 16.67
C TRP A 104 6.16 10.40 15.98
N GLY A 105 5.95 9.93 14.75
CA GLY A 105 4.72 10.17 14.02
C GLY A 105 3.48 9.63 14.75
N TYR A 106 3.54 8.43 15.31
CA TYR A 106 2.43 7.87 16.10
C TYR A 106 2.22 8.63 17.42
N LYS A 107 3.29 9.10 18.07
CA LYS A 107 3.17 9.95 19.27
C LYS A 107 2.49 11.27 18.94
N ALA A 108 2.91 11.93 17.87
CA ALA A 108 2.32 13.18 17.41
C ALA A 108 0.84 13.01 17.03
N GLN A 109 0.52 11.93 16.31
CA GLN A 109 -0.86 11.64 15.96
C GLN A 109 -1.74 11.37 17.20
N ARG A 110 -1.27 10.60 18.18
CA ARG A 110 -2.01 10.37 19.43
C ARG A 110 -2.22 11.68 20.22
N PHE A 111 -1.22 12.56 20.24
CA PHE A 111 -1.34 13.88 20.84
C PHE A 111 -2.41 14.71 20.12
N ALA A 112 -2.35 14.79 18.80
CA ALA A 112 -3.34 15.47 17.98
C ALA A 112 -4.76 14.88 18.15
N HIS A 113 -4.89 13.54 18.20
CA HIS A 113 -6.14 12.87 18.52
C HIS A 113 -6.68 13.28 19.89
N GLY A 114 -5.82 13.32 20.92
CA GLY A 114 -6.20 13.74 22.28
C GLY A 114 -6.74 15.17 22.32
N TRP A 115 -6.09 16.08 21.62
CA TRP A 115 -6.53 17.47 21.47
C TRP A 115 -7.86 17.56 20.70
N ALA A 116 -7.98 16.88 19.55
CA ALA A 116 -9.21 16.84 18.78
C ALA A 116 -10.39 16.27 19.60
N LYS A 117 -10.12 15.26 20.43
CA LYS A 117 -11.11 14.70 21.36
C LYS A 117 -11.58 15.73 22.39
N ARG A 118 -10.66 16.47 23.01
CA ARG A 118 -10.98 17.51 24.01
C ARG A 118 -11.79 18.65 23.40
N LEU A 119 -11.52 19.00 22.16
CA LEU A 119 -12.23 20.07 21.43
C LEU A 119 -13.57 19.59 20.82
N GLY A 120 -13.96 18.33 20.99
CA GLY A 120 -15.19 17.79 20.43
C GLY A 120 -15.21 17.65 18.91
N LEU A 121 -14.03 17.69 18.26
CA LEU A 121 -13.90 17.66 16.80
C LEU A 121 -13.98 16.22 16.24
N LEU A 122 -13.97 15.19 17.09
CA LEU A 122 -14.01 13.81 16.63
C LEU A 122 -15.43 13.38 16.29
N GLN A 123 -15.60 12.77 15.13
CA GLN A 123 -16.87 12.16 14.75
C GLN A 123 -17.01 10.78 15.40
N ARG A 124 -18.15 10.52 16.06
CA ARG A 124 -18.42 9.23 16.71
C ARG A 124 -18.55 8.08 15.70
N GLN A 125 -19.05 8.36 14.51
CA GLN A 125 -19.14 7.40 13.41
C GLN A 125 -18.94 8.14 12.08
N THR A 126 -18.17 7.56 11.17
CA THR A 126 -18.20 7.91 9.76
C THR A 126 -19.47 7.30 9.17
N LYS A 127 -20.51 8.12 8.92
CA LYS A 127 -21.78 7.66 8.36
C LYS A 127 -21.66 7.13 6.94
N GLN A 128 -20.61 7.50 6.23
CA GLN A 128 -20.31 7.03 4.88
C GLN A 128 -18.85 6.59 4.80
N PRO A 129 -18.56 5.44 4.17
CA PRO A 129 -17.21 5.13 3.78
C PRO A 129 -16.69 6.25 2.88
N PRO A 130 -15.37 6.55 2.89
CA PRO A 130 -14.80 7.49 1.93
C PRO A 130 -15.19 7.06 0.52
N SER A 131 -15.62 8.03 -0.30
CA SER A 131 -15.95 7.76 -1.70
C SER A 131 -14.76 7.08 -2.37
N THR A 132 -15.01 5.97 -3.05
CA THR A 132 -14.02 5.31 -3.88
C THR A 132 -13.93 5.95 -5.26
N LEU A 133 -14.80 6.91 -5.56
CA LEU A 133 -14.81 7.69 -6.76
C LEU A 133 -14.26 9.09 -6.47
N GLY A 134 -13.10 9.38 -7.04
CA GLY A 134 -12.42 10.66 -6.87
C GLY A 134 -11.58 10.78 -5.59
N ARG A 135 -10.86 11.89 -5.48
CA ARG A 135 -9.99 12.16 -4.32
C ARG A 135 -10.82 12.71 -3.17
N ALA A 136 -10.74 12.05 -2.02
CA ALA A 136 -11.30 12.60 -0.80
C ALA A 136 -10.69 13.99 -0.50
N PRO A 137 -11.48 15.01 -0.15
CA PRO A 137 -10.96 16.30 0.25
C PRO A 137 -9.94 16.16 1.38
N ILE A 138 -8.89 16.97 1.37
CA ILE A 138 -7.83 16.94 2.42
C ILE A 138 -8.44 17.04 3.82
N LYS A 139 -9.47 17.87 3.99
CA LYS A 139 -10.21 17.99 5.25
C LYS A 139 -10.77 16.63 5.72
N ALA A 140 -11.39 15.87 4.83
CA ALA A 140 -11.92 14.54 5.16
C ALA A 140 -10.81 13.56 5.53
N GLN A 141 -9.69 13.58 4.81
CA GLN A 141 -8.52 12.72 5.10
C GLN A 141 -7.94 13.04 6.49
N VAL A 142 -7.79 14.32 6.84
CA VAL A 142 -7.30 14.75 8.17
C VAL A 142 -8.25 14.31 9.27
N ILE A 143 -9.56 14.49 9.09
CA ILE A 143 -10.56 14.06 10.07
C ILE A 143 -10.49 12.54 10.27
N HIS A 144 -10.41 11.75 9.20
CA HIS A 144 -10.27 10.30 9.28
C HIS A 144 -8.99 9.88 9.99
N PHE A 145 -7.87 10.53 9.69
CA PHE A 145 -6.60 10.26 10.35
C PHE A 145 -6.62 10.57 11.85
N LEU A 146 -7.38 11.57 12.28
CA LEU A 146 -7.49 11.97 13.69
C LEU A 146 -8.56 11.20 14.46
N ASN A 147 -9.53 10.56 13.80
CA ASN A 147 -10.66 9.92 14.45
C ASN A 147 -10.28 8.73 15.34
N LYS A 148 -9.21 8.00 15.01
CA LYS A 148 -8.73 6.86 15.80
C LYS A 148 -7.28 7.07 16.19
N PRO A 149 -6.92 6.80 17.47
CA PRO A 149 -5.53 6.92 17.88
C PRO A 149 -4.68 5.80 17.28
N MET A 150 -3.48 6.11 16.89
CA MET A 150 -2.49 5.10 16.49
C MET A 150 -2.09 4.20 17.67
N PRO A 151 -1.67 2.95 17.40
CA PRO A 151 -1.26 2.01 18.44
C PRO A 151 -0.21 2.59 19.38
N LYS A 152 -0.33 2.27 20.67
CA LYS A 152 0.65 2.72 21.68
C LYS A 152 1.94 1.89 21.66
N SER A 153 1.79 0.60 21.46
CA SER A 153 2.90 -0.36 21.46
C SER A 153 3.13 -0.89 20.04
N VAL A 154 4.21 -0.43 19.43
CA VAL A 154 4.75 -1.02 18.22
C VAL A 154 6.07 -1.68 18.62
N PRO A 155 6.39 -2.89 18.13
CA PRO A 155 7.66 -3.55 18.44
C PRO A 155 8.84 -2.61 18.19
N ARG A 156 9.81 -2.61 19.07
CA ARG A 156 10.96 -1.69 18.95
C ARG A 156 11.98 -2.14 17.91
N ARG A 157 12.05 -3.43 17.63
CA ARG A 157 12.99 -4.02 16.68
C ARG A 157 12.24 -4.67 15.52
N THR A 158 12.88 -4.73 14.37
CA THR A 158 12.41 -5.49 13.20
C THR A 158 12.52 -6.99 13.48
N ALA A 159 11.85 -7.83 12.69
CA ALA A 159 11.98 -9.28 12.82
C ALA A 159 13.45 -9.73 12.59
N ARG A 160 14.12 -9.13 11.59
CA ARG A 160 15.52 -9.41 11.30
C ARG A 160 16.45 -9.07 12.46
N ALA A 161 16.24 -7.91 13.12
CA ALA A 161 17.00 -7.50 14.29
C ALA A 161 16.74 -8.38 15.53
N LEU A 162 15.58 -9.01 15.63
CA LEU A 162 15.23 -9.92 16.71
C LEU A 162 15.85 -11.31 16.51
N LEU A 163 15.99 -11.73 15.26
CA LEU A 163 16.58 -13.01 14.87
C LEU A 163 18.11 -12.92 14.66
N ASP A 164 18.68 -11.71 14.80
CA ASP A 164 20.11 -11.45 14.56
C ASP A 164 20.57 -11.83 13.14
N ILE A 165 19.72 -11.55 12.14
CA ILE A 165 19.96 -11.86 10.73
C ILE A 165 20.05 -10.59 9.85
N GLU A 166 20.58 -9.52 10.40
CA GLU A 166 20.74 -8.24 9.67
C GLU A 166 21.98 -8.23 8.77
N ASP A 167 22.88 -9.21 8.89
CA ASP A 167 24.03 -9.35 8.00
C ASP A 167 23.58 -9.63 6.56
N LYS A 168 24.00 -8.77 5.63
CA LYS A 168 23.69 -8.87 4.21
C LYS A 168 24.53 -9.92 3.47
N THR A 169 25.63 -10.35 4.06
CA THR A 169 26.60 -11.27 3.43
C THR A 169 26.24 -12.72 3.65
N VAL A 170 25.36 -13.00 4.60
CA VAL A 170 24.97 -14.35 5.01
C VAL A 170 23.49 -14.58 4.72
N VAL A 171 23.18 -15.69 4.05
CA VAL A 171 21.81 -16.20 3.96
C VAL A 171 21.51 -16.98 5.24
N PRO A 172 20.63 -16.44 6.12
CA PRO A 172 20.39 -17.10 7.40
C PRO A 172 19.57 -18.38 7.19
N VAL A 173 20.05 -19.48 7.76
CA VAL A 173 19.31 -20.74 7.83
C VAL A 173 18.90 -20.97 9.27
N ILE A 174 17.60 -20.89 9.55
CA ILE A 174 17.03 -21.11 10.87
C ILE A 174 16.59 -22.57 10.95
N ARG A 175 17.18 -23.32 11.87
CA ARG A 175 16.83 -24.73 12.12
C ARG A 175 16.36 -24.91 13.55
N ASN A 176 15.41 -25.79 13.75
CA ASN A 176 15.08 -26.32 15.07
C ASN A 176 15.62 -27.74 15.15
N PRO A 177 16.73 -27.98 15.86
CA PRO A 177 17.39 -29.28 15.90
C PRO A 177 16.51 -30.43 16.42
N ALA A 178 15.47 -30.08 17.21
CA ALA A 178 14.54 -31.06 17.76
C ALA A 178 13.47 -31.50 16.75
N LYS A 179 13.29 -30.75 15.64
CA LYS A 179 12.22 -30.98 14.67
C LYS A 179 12.72 -31.18 13.24
N THR A 180 13.98 -30.92 12.97
CA THR A 180 14.59 -31.04 11.64
C THR A 180 15.59 -32.18 11.59
N ASN A 181 15.52 -32.97 10.52
CA ASN A 181 16.46 -34.02 10.16
C ASN A 181 17.12 -33.70 8.81
N GLU A 182 17.97 -34.58 8.29
CA GLU A 182 18.66 -34.39 7.01
C GLU A 182 17.71 -34.39 5.83
N ASP A 183 16.58 -35.07 5.91
CA ASP A 183 15.56 -35.18 4.87
C ASP A 183 14.50 -34.05 4.93
N SER A 184 14.66 -33.08 5.85
CA SER A 184 13.70 -31.99 5.99
C SER A 184 13.83 -31.00 4.84
N ASP A 185 12.69 -30.65 4.22
CA ASP A 185 12.63 -29.67 3.14
C ASP A 185 13.09 -28.28 3.60
N ALA A 186 13.86 -27.60 2.76
CA ALA A 186 14.21 -26.21 2.95
C ALA A 186 13.09 -25.31 2.44
N VAL A 187 12.53 -24.47 3.30
CA VAL A 187 11.44 -23.54 2.97
C VAL A 187 11.94 -22.11 3.03
N PHE A 188 11.68 -21.35 1.97
CA PHE A 188 11.92 -19.91 1.96
C PHE A 188 10.74 -19.17 2.59
N TYR A 189 11.00 -18.51 3.72
CA TYR A 189 9.99 -17.72 4.39
C TYR A 189 10.15 -16.23 4.07
N PHE A 190 9.12 -15.62 3.47
CA PHE A 190 9.04 -14.19 3.20
C PHE A 190 7.96 -13.55 4.08
N PRO A 191 8.33 -12.87 5.19
CA PRO A 191 7.36 -12.31 6.14
C PRO A 191 6.59 -11.12 5.59
N GLY A 192 7.02 -10.53 4.47
CA GLY A 192 6.50 -9.29 3.95
C GLY A 192 6.99 -8.06 4.72
N CYS A 193 6.90 -6.89 4.08
CA CYS A 193 7.45 -5.64 4.64
C CYS A 193 6.75 -5.18 5.93
N GLY A 194 5.46 -5.44 6.07
CA GLY A 194 4.69 -5.08 7.27
C GLY A 194 5.09 -5.91 8.48
N SER A 195 5.14 -7.23 8.33
CA SER A 195 5.50 -8.16 9.41
C SER A 195 6.99 -8.09 9.73
N GLU A 196 7.84 -7.85 8.76
CA GLU A 196 9.28 -7.69 9.00
C GLU A 196 9.59 -6.39 9.74
N ARG A 197 9.05 -5.25 9.26
CA ARG A 197 9.50 -3.92 9.69
C ARG A 197 8.66 -3.29 10.78
N LEU A 198 7.35 -3.55 10.83
CA LEU A 198 6.42 -2.89 11.74
C LEU A 198 5.92 -3.79 12.86
N PHE A 199 5.48 -4.99 12.51
CA PHE A 199 4.81 -5.93 13.40
C PHE A 199 5.62 -7.21 13.51
N SER A 200 6.87 -7.08 13.98
CA SER A 200 7.83 -8.19 14.04
C SER A 200 7.30 -9.44 14.75
N GLN A 201 6.41 -9.28 15.74
CA GLN A 201 5.74 -10.38 16.41
C GLN A 201 4.83 -11.24 15.50
N VAL A 202 4.47 -10.74 14.32
CA VAL A 202 3.70 -11.50 13.32
C VAL A 202 4.63 -12.29 12.40
N GLY A 203 5.85 -11.78 12.22
CA GLY A 203 6.86 -12.39 11.36
C GLY A 203 7.79 -13.37 12.06
N LEU A 204 7.68 -13.50 13.37
CA LEU A 204 8.41 -14.45 14.21
C LEU A 204 7.57 -15.69 14.53
#